data_7e0e3cc4e300558e1417765151e7d4ed
#
_entry.id   7e0e3cc4e300558e1417765151e7d4ed
#
_cell.length_a   1.000
_cell.length_b   1.000
_cell.length_c   1.000
_cell.angle_alpha   90.00
_cell.angle_beta   90.00
_cell.angle_gamma   90.00
#
_symmetry.space_group_name_H-M   'P 1'
#
loop_
_entity.id
_entity.type
_entity.pdbx_description
1 polymer ?
#
loop_
_entity_poly.entity_id
_entity_poly.type
_entity_poly.pdbx_seq_one_letter_code
_entity_poly.pdbx_strand_id
1 'polypeptide(L)'
;GNVDFSYANFGDGNVNFSEATFGAGNLDFSRAKFGSGKVDFSKANFRDGNVTFFLANFGDGEVDFYGATFGDGNVDFSDATFGDGNVDFLGTTFGDGNVNFFAATFGDGNVNFTEANFGAGNLDFYAANFGDGNVNFDLVTLCDGSVIFTEAKLATLYFNPTTIGACRIEAEDLSIKNRAVFEFPLSAEALTFLSLQGASFDGPLRLSGNIGTIPDLRATRSTHQVDLSALKVNLRRVWQWRSWPPKLSPVAEDPKDGAKSGRLKEIAETNRDHHAALRFSADENRARRWRETSWLGSVLDMAFSVCSDYGQNILRPLAALLIFTVVFTLLYKAMKTPVSADVGSMWEEALLLSVSNSVPFLPQSSILRTDAIDVLYCGTPSLAVYAIMIAQGVFSFIFLFLVGLGLRNRFRL
;
A
#
# COMPACT_ATOMS: atom_id res chain seq x y z
N GLY A 1 5.97 34.33 30.24
CA GLY A 1 5.04 35.24 29.53
C GLY A 1 5.26 35.19 28.04
N ASN A 2 4.35 35.78 27.25
CA ASN A 2 4.52 35.86 25.81
C ASN A 2 5.72 36.76 25.45
N VAL A 3 6.35 36.42 24.32
CA VAL A 3 7.43 37.21 23.72
C VAL A 3 6.99 37.59 22.31
N ASP A 4 7.07 38.88 21.98
CA ASP A 4 6.56 39.42 20.72
C ASP A 4 7.68 40.11 19.95
N PHE A 5 8.02 39.55 18.80
CA PHE A 5 8.90 40.06 17.76
C PHE A 5 8.14 40.33 16.44
N SER A 6 6.81 40.46 16.52
CA SER A 6 6.02 40.71 15.30
C SER A 6 6.46 42.03 14.65
N TYR A 7 6.55 42.01 13.30
CA TYR A 7 7.07 43.13 12.51
C TYR A 7 8.51 43.56 12.80
N ALA A 8 9.26 42.84 13.65
CA ALA A 8 10.66 43.18 13.92
C ALA A 8 11.48 43.14 12.63
N ASN A 9 12.43 44.05 12.49
CA ASN A 9 13.42 44.07 11.43
C ASN A 9 14.82 43.83 12.01
N PHE A 10 15.38 42.66 11.75
CA PHE A 10 16.69 42.26 12.26
C PHE A 10 17.86 42.74 11.38
N GLY A 11 17.57 43.24 10.15
CA GLY A 11 18.62 43.70 9.22
C GLY A 11 19.40 42.53 8.59
N ASP A 12 20.53 42.84 7.92
CA ASP A 12 21.28 41.85 7.11
C ASP A 12 22.32 41.06 7.90
N GLY A 13 22.44 41.27 9.22
CA GLY A 13 23.35 40.54 10.09
C GLY A 13 22.81 39.16 10.49
N ASN A 14 23.70 38.31 11.01
CA ASN A 14 23.29 37.05 11.61
C ASN A 14 22.40 37.28 12.83
N VAL A 15 21.35 36.50 12.93
CA VAL A 15 20.43 36.50 14.10
C VAL A 15 20.61 35.16 14.81
N ASN A 16 21.03 35.21 16.07
CA ASN A 16 21.38 34.02 16.83
C ASN A 16 20.49 33.86 18.09
N PHE A 17 19.67 32.81 18.05
CA PHE A 17 18.87 32.29 19.15
C PHE A 17 19.27 30.85 19.51
N SER A 18 20.48 30.39 19.11
CA SER A 18 20.94 29.03 19.40
C SER A 18 20.95 28.76 20.90
N GLU A 19 20.50 27.56 21.29
CA GLU A 19 20.37 27.10 22.67
C GLU A 19 19.46 28.00 23.56
N ALA A 20 18.75 28.99 22.97
CA ALA A 20 17.84 29.84 23.71
C ALA A 20 16.69 29.01 24.31
N THR A 21 16.30 29.36 25.53
CA THR A 21 15.12 28.78 26.17
C THR A 21 14.04 29.84 26.30
N PHE A 22 12.96 29.69 25.56
CA PHE A 22 11.79 30.52 25.65
C PHE A 22 10.86 30.01 26.76
N GLY A 23 10.04 30.87 27.33
CA GLY A 23 9.06 30.49 28.34
C GLY A 23 7.88 29.72 27.72
N ALA A 24 7.00 29.19 28.58
CA ALA A 24 5.80 28.47 28.13
C ALA A 24 4.70 29.40 27.53
N GLY A 25 4.97 30.66 27.31
CA GLY A 25 4.09 31.61 26.63
C GLY A 25 4.29 31.55 25.11
N ASN A 26 3.36 32.18 24.40
CA ASN A 26 3.46 32.26 22.94
C ASN A 26 4.65 33.11 22.49
N LEU A 27 5.26 32.72 21.38
CA LEU A 27 6.36 33.43 20.75
C LEU A 27 5.91 33.86 19.34
N ASP A 28 5.93 35.16 19.08
CA ASP A 28 5.40 35.74 17.85
C ASP A 28 6.51 36.43 17.04
N PHE A 29 6.82 35.89 15.87
CA PHE A 29 7.67 36.45 14.85
C PHE A 29 6.85 36.78 13.56
N SER A 30 5.55 36.96 13.67
CA SER A 30 4.73 37.26 12.51
C SER A 30 5.20 38.49 11.77
N ARG A 31 5.39 38.35 10.45
CA ARG A 31 5.88 39.43 9.58
C ARG A 31 7.27 40.01 9.98
N ALA A 32 8.02 39.29 10.81
CA ALA A 32 9.38 39.63 11.07
C ALA A 32 10.23 39.55 9.81
N LYS A 33 11.23 40.43 9.68
CA LYS A 33 12.15 40.45 8.56
C LYS A 33 13.54 40.13 9.07
N PHE A 34 14.06 39.01 8.64
CA PHE A 34 15.44 38.61 8.76
C PHE A 34 16.13 38.98 7.45
N GLY A 35 17.33 39.50 7.49
CA GLY A 35 18.04 39.88 6.26
C GLY A 35 18.77 38.71 5.60
N SER A 36 19.87 39.02 4.91
CA SER A 36 20.64 37.97 4.20
C SER A 36 21.57 37.14 5.09
N GLY A 37 21.67 37.46 6.40
CA GLY A 37 22.49 36.72 7.35
C GLY A 37 21.86 35.38 7.79
N LYS A 38 22.68 34.49 8.41
CA LYS A 38 22.18 33.25 9.01
C LYS A 38 21.19 33.56 10.14
N VAL A 39 20.08 32.81 10.18
CA VAL A 39 19.12 32.79 11.28
C VAL A 39 19.25 31.47 12.01
N ASP A 40 19.74 31.51 13.25
CA ASP A 40 20.12 30.33 14.02
C ASP A 40 19.22 30.15 15.26
N PHE A 41 18.39 29.11 15.22
CA PHE A 41 17.58 28.59 16.32
C PHE A 41 18.04 27.17 16.72
N SER A 42 19.26 26.79 16.39
CA SER A 42 19.76 25.45 16.69
C SER A 42 19.68 25.13 18.17
N LYS A 43 19.14 23.97 18.53
CA LYS A 43 18.92 23.51 19.91
C LYS A 43 18.08 24.48 20.79
N ALA A 44 17.36 25.41 20.18
CA ALA A 44 16.45 26.26 20.92
C ALA A 44 15.28 25.45 21.50
N ASN A 45 14.84 25.83 22.71
CA ASN A 45 13.71 25.20 23.38
C ASN A 45 12.55 26.19 23.48
N PHE A 46 11.50 25.92 22.70
CA PHE A 46 10.32 26.80 22.61
C PHE A 46 9.23 26.46 23.63
N ARG A 47 9.35 25.33 24.35
CA ARG A 47 8.35 24.86 25.32
C ARG A 47 6.96 24.67 24.69
N ASP A 48 5.89 24.72 25.50
CA ASP A 48 4.53 24.35 25.10
C ASP A 48 3.69 25.52 24.53
N GLY A 49 4.29 26.71 24.40
CA GLY A 49 3.61 27.86 23.78
C GLY A 49 3.53 27.75 22.28
N ASN A 50 2.52 28.40 21.68
CA ASN A 50 2.49 28.51 20.24
C ASN A 50 3.64 29.35 19.71
N VAL A 51 4.25 28.95 18.62
CA VAL A 51 5.32 29.68 17.94
C VAL A 51 4.84 30.05 16.55
N THR A 52 4.80 31.32 16.21
CA THR A 52 4.37 31.76 14.89
C THR A 52 5.43 32.57 14.15
N PHE A 53 5.66 32.20 12.92
CA PHE A 53 6.43 32.89 11.90
C PHE A 53 5.53 33.26 10.69
N PHE A 54 4.24 33.47 10.93
CA PHE A 54 3.26 33.82 9.90
C PHE A 54 3.72 35.02 9.08
N LEU A 55 3.80 34.86 7.73
CA LEU A 55 4.31 35.90 6.82
C LEU A 55 5.73 36.40 7.15
N ALA A 56 6.53 35.66 7.91
CA ALA A 56 7.90 36.03 8.16
C ALA A 56 8.76 35.93 6.90
N ASN A 57 9.72 36.85 6.75
CA ASN A 57 10.67 36.79 5.63
C ASN A 57 12.08 36.54 6.22
N PHE A 58 12.62 35.34 5.91
CA PHE A 58 13.92 34.91 6.42
C PHE A 58 15.11 35.40 5.57
N GLY A 59 14.84 36.03 4.38
CA GLY A 59 15.90 36.45 3.49
C GLY A 59 16.63 35.24 2.85
N ASP A 60 17.82 35.50 2.27
CA ASP A 60 18.58 34.50 1.51
C ASP A 60 19.60 33.72 2.36
N GLY A 61 19.66 33.98 3.65
CA GLY A 61 20.56 33.30 4.59
C GLY A 61 20.10 31.90 4.94
N GLU A 62 21.03 31.09 5.48
CA GLU A 62 20.68 29.79 6.06
C GLU A 62 19.76 29.98 7.26
N VAL A 63 18.73 29.12 7.38
CA VAL A 63 17.82 29.06 8.52
C VAL A 63 17.98 27.73 9.23
N ASP A 64 18.41 27.76 10.49
CA ASP A 64 18.85 26.59 11.23
C ASP A 64 18.00 26.36 12.50
N PHE A 65 17.23 25.24 12.47
CA PHE A 65 16.49 24.69 13.59
C PHE A 65 17.05 23.34 14.05
N TYR A 66 18.32 23.02 13.75
CA TYR A 66 18.97 21.77 14.13
C TYR A 66 18.75 21.43 15.61
N GLY A 67 18.14 20.26 15.89
CA GLY A 67 17.90 19.79 17.24
C GLY A 67 17.02 20.70 18.10
N ALA A 68 16.30 21.66 17.51
CA ALA A 68 15.35 22.49 18.23
C ALA A 68 14.20 21.66 18.80
N THR A 69 13.63 22.10 19.92
CA THR A 69 12.49 21.45 20.56
C THR A 69 11.32 22.41 20.65
N PHE A 70 10.26 22.10 19.93
CA PHE A 70 8.95 22.69 20.10
C PHE A 70 8.14 21.79 21.03
N GLY A 71 7.41 22.38 21.98
CA GLY A 71 6.50 21.61 22.84
C GLY A 71 5.18 21.30 22.13
N ASP A 72 4.11 21.11 22.90
CA ASP A 72 2.80 20.71 22.35
C ASP A 72 2.01 21.89 21.74
N GLY A 73 2.58 23.09 21.69
CA GLY A 73 1.98 24.23 21.00
C GLY A 73 2.05 24.11 19.48
N ASN A 74 1.17 24.84 18.79
CA ASN A 74 1.22 24.90 17.32
C ASN A 74 2.45 25.68 16.85
N VAL A 75 3.04 25.25 15.73
CA VAL A 75 4.14 25.94 15.04
C VAL A 75 3.65 26.38 13.66
N ASP A 76 3.65 27.69 13.41
CA ASP A 76 3.05 28.28 12.22
C ASP A 76 4.08 29.03 11.37
N PHE A 77 4.39 28.48 10.21
CA PHE A 77 5.19 29.10 9.14
C PHE A 77 4.34 29.42 7.90
N SER A 78 3.02 29.53 8.04
CA SER A 78 2.16 29.80 6.88
C SER A 78 2.51 31.12 6.22
N ASP A 79 2.50 31.11 4.87
CA ASP A 79 2.92 32.25 4.02
C ASP A 79 4.34 32.78 4.32
N ALA A 80 5.17 32.05 5.07
CA ALA A 80 6.54 32.45 5.30
C ALA A 80 7.38 32.34 4.03
N THR A 81 8.36 33.25 3.89
CA THR A 81 9.29 33.25 2.76
C THR A 81 10.69 32.93 3.30
N PHE A 82 11.24 31.82 2.86
CA PHE A 82 12.65 31.46 3.00
C PHE A 82 13.32 31.77 1.69
N GLY A 83 14.47 32.44 1.71
CA GLY A 83 15.21 32.74 0.49
C GLY A 83 15.99 31.53 -0.04
N ASP A 84 17.07 31.77 -0.78
CA ASP A 84 17.83 30.69 -1.44
C ASP A 84 18.77 29.91 -0.50
N GLY A 85 18.83 30.26 0.81
CA GLY A 85 19.58 29.55 1.83
C GLY A 85 18.97 28.19 2.17
N ASN A 86 19.78 27.28 2.71
CA ASN A 86 19.28 26.03 3.22
C ASN A 86 18.42 26.25 4.47
N VAL A 87 17.39 25.41 4.64
CA VAL A 87 16.54 25.39 5.84
C VAL A 87 16.70 24.04 6.52
N ASP A 88 17.23 24.05 7.75
CA ASP A 88 17.60 22.81 8.46
C ASP A 88 16.74 22.57 9.69
N PHE A 89 15.94 21.50 9.66
CA PHE A 89 15.17 20.94 10.75
C PHE A 89 15.71 19.57 11.20
N LEU A 90 17.00 19.26 10.93
CA LEU A 90 17.60 17.97 11.30
C LEU A 90 17.46 17.72 12.81
N GLY A 91 16.86 16.58 13.16
CA GLY A 91 16.66 16.16 14.56
C GLY A 91 15.74 17.07 15.37
N THR A 92 14.98 17.95 14.73
CA THR A 92 14.00 18.82 15.39
C THR A 92 12.87 17.98 15.99
N THR A 93 12.48 18.29 17.23
CA THR A 93 11.32 17.66 17.86
C THR A 93 10.16 18.63 17.87
N PHE A 94 9.08 18.26 17.19
CA PHE A 94 7.77 18.91 17.27
C PHE A 94 6.90 18.08 18.22
N GLY A 95 6.21 18.74 19.14
CA GLY A 95 5.27 18.07 20.05
C GLY A 95 3.97 17.66 19.35
N ASP A 96 2.88 17.53 20.09
CA ASP A 96 1.59 17.10 19.55
C ASP A 96 0.80 18.23 18.87
N GLY A 97 1.34 19.45 18.82
CA GLY A 97 0.75 20.58 18.10
C GLY A 97 0.84 20.44 16.58
N ASN A 98 0.01 21.20 15.87
CA ASN A 98 0.09 21.26 14.42
C ASN A 98 1.33 22.04 13.96
N VAL A 99 1.96 21.56 12.88
CA VAL A 99 3.07 22.25 12.20
C VAL A 99 2.57 22.67 10.81
N ASN A 100 2.54 23.99 10.60
CA ASN A 100 1.88 24.58 9.42
C ASN A 100 2.88 25.32 8.55
N PHE A 101 3.03 24.88 7.30
CA PHE A 101 3.77 25.51 6.22
C PHE A 101 2.85 25.85 5.02
N PHE A 102 1.57 26.08 5.28
CA PHE A 102 0.60 26.44 4.24
C PHE A 102 1.11 27.60 3.38
N ALA A 103 1.17 27.42 2.07
CA ALA A 103 1.63 28.42 1.10
C ALA A 103 3.03 29.00 1.39
N ALA A 104 3.84 28.37 2.24
CA ALA A 104 5.21 28.80 2.46
C ALA A 104 6.03 28.68 1.17
N THR A 105 6.94 29.64 0.97
CA THR A 105 7.84 29.66 -0.18
C THR A 105 9.27 29.47 0.28
N PHE A 106 9.89 28.39 -0.15
CA PHE A 106 11.32 28.12 -0.01
C PHE A 106 11.99 28.51 -1.34
N GLY A 107 13.19 29.09 -1.26
CA GLY A 107 14.00 29.35 -2.46
C GLY A 107 14.67 28.08 -2.98
N ASP A 108 15.79 28.21 -3.67
CA ASP A 108 16.48 27.09 -4.31
C ASP A 108 17.37 26.28 -3.35
N GLY A 109 17.42 26.63 -2.05
CA GLY A 109 18.12 25.89 -0.99
C GLY A 109 17.48 24.56 -0.65
N ASN A 110 18.27 23.67 -0.04
CA ASN A 110 17.72 22.39 0.42
C ASN A 110 16.92 22.59 1.72
N VAL A 111 15.85 21.79 1.88
CA VAL A 111 15.03 21.73 3.10
C VAL A 111 15.18 20.36 3.73
N ASN A 112 15.71 20.31 4.94
CA ASN A 112 16.11 19.08 5.61
C ASN A 112 15.30 18.81 6.88
N PHE A 113 14.49 17.77 6.87
CA PHE A 113 13.75 17.24 8.02
C PHE A 113 14.29 15.88 8.52
N THR A 114 15.52 15.50 8.12
CA THR A 114 16.10 14.21 8.53
C THR A 114 16.04 14.05 10.05
N GLU A 115 15.64 12.86 10.53
CA GLU A 115 15.50 12.53 11.95
C GLU A 115 14.52 13.43 12.74
N ALA A 116 13.74 14.29 12.06
CA ALA A 116 12.74 15.09 12.75
C ALA A 116 11.63 14.20 13.34
N ASN A 117 11.16 14.58 14.53
CA ASN A 117 10.09 13.88 15.23
C ASN A 117 8.83 14.75 15.27
N PHE A 118 7.79 14.30 14.56
CA PHE A 118 6.47 14.93 14.56
C PHE A 118 5.54 14.16 15.49
N GLY A 119 4.91 14.86 16.43
CA GLY A 119 3.92 14.31 17.33
C GLY A 119 2.60 13.94 16.64
N ALA A 120 1.49 13.97 17.39
CA ALA A 120 0.17 13.58 16.86
C ALA A 120 -0.52 14.69 16.04
N GLY A 121 0.07 15.87 15.93
CA GLY A 121 -0.47 16.99 15.15
C GLY A 121 -0.37 16.80 13.65
N ASN A 122 -1.04 17.65 12.90
CA ASN A 122 -0.95 17.67 11.44
C ASN A 122 0.33 18.42 11.00
N LEU A 123 0.95 17.93 9.93
CA LEU A 123 2.04 18.58 9.22
C LEU A 123 1.50 19.03 7.85
N ASP A 124 1.35 20.34 7.67
CA ASP A 124 0.65 20.91 6.53
C ASP A 124 1.60 21.70 5.63
N PHE A 125 1.76 21.22 4.39
CA PHE A 125 2.49 21.86 3.28
C PHE A 125 1.55 22.19 2.11
N TYR A 126 0.25 22.37 2.36
CA TYR A 126 -0.69 22.69 1.29
C TYR A 126 -0.20 23.93 0.50
N ALA A 127 -0.15 23.79 -0.82
CA ALA A 127 0.31 24.82 -1.77
C ALA A 127 1.74 25.37 -1.48
N ALA A 128 2.54 24.73 -0.66
CA ALA A 128 3.92 25.15 -0.42
C ALA A 128 4.79 25.00 -1.68
N ASN A 129 5.72 25.94 -1.88
CA ASN A 129 6.65 25.91 -3.00
C ASN A 129 8.10 25.80 -2.49
N PHE A 130 8.76 24.68 -2.82
CA PHE A 130 10.11 24.37 -2.34
C PHE A 130 11.24 24.73 -3.32
N GLY A 131 10.94 25.48 -4.37
CA GLY A 131 11.97 25.87 -5.36
C GLY A 131 12.64 24.67 -6.04
N ASP A 132 13.92 24.81 -6.39
CA ASP A 132 14.71 23.79 -7.09
C ASP A 132 15.57 22.92 -6.15
N GLY A 133 15.53 23.15 -4.82
CA GLY A 133 16.26 22.39 -3.79
C GLY A 133 15.72 20.97 -3.55
N ASN A 134 16.49 20.17 -2.83
CA ASN A 134 16.05 18.86 -2.37
C ASN A 134 15.29 18.99 -1.04
N VAL A 135 14.20 18.25 -0.92
CA VAL A 135 13.42 18.14 0.31
C VAL A 135 13.61 16.73 0.89
N ASN A 136 14.12 16.65 2.11
CA ASN A 136 14.50 15.40 2.73
C ASN A 136 13.72 15.13 4.02
N PHE A 137 12.97 14.01 4.01
CA PHE A 137 12.25 13.42 5.14
C PHE A 137 12.80 12.04 5.51
N ASP A 138 14.12 11.83 5.39
CA ASP A 138 14.72 10.56 5.78
C ASP A 138 14.69 10.42 7.31
N LEU A 139 14.44 9.19 7.77
CA LEU A 139 14.48 8.80 9.18
C LEU A 139 13.51 9.57 10.09
N VAL A 140 12.52 10.26 9.54
CA VAL A 140 11.51 10.97 10.33
C VAL A 140 10.61 10.00 11.11
N THR A 141 10.11 10.47 12.25
CA THR A 141 9.05 9.82 13.02
C THR A 141 7.75 10.58 12.79
N LEU A 142 6.74 9.89 12.29
CA LEU A 142 5.39 10.41 12.08
C LEU A 142 4.42 9.64 12.96
N CYS A 143 3.71 10.33 13.85
CA CYS A 143 2.70 9.73 14.71
C CYS A 143 1.32 9.65 14.01
N ASP A 144 0.23 9.99 14.68
CA ASP A 144 -1.13 9.71 14.20
C ASP A 144 -1.77 10.85 13.38
N GLY A 145 -1.05 11.93 13.09
CA GLY A 145 -1.57 13.09 12.35
C GLY A 145 -1.73 12.89 10.85
N SER A 146 -2.01 13.99 10.15
CA SER A 146 -2.01 14.04 8.68
C SER A 146 -0.75 14.75 8.18
N VAL A 147 -0.16 14.24 7.09
CA VAL A 147 0.89 14.92 6.32
C VAL A 147 0.28 15.36 5.00
N ILE A 148 0.23 16.67 4.75
CA ILE A 148 -0.49 17.26 3.63
C ILE A 148 0.52 17.91 2.68
N PHE A 149 0.61 17.41 1.45
CA PHE A 149 1.38 17.99 0.34
C PHE A 149 0.49 18.39 -0.84
N THR A 150 -0.81 18.51 -0.61
CA THR A 150 -1.76 18.84 -1.67
C THR A 150 -1.39 20.17 -2.33
N GLU A 151 -1.36 20.21 -3.66
CA GLU A 151 -0.93 21.35 -4.49
C GLU A 151 0.51 21.85 -4.27
N ALA A 152 1.32 21.14 -3.46
CA ALA A 152 2.70 21.54 -3.23
C ALA A 152 3.57 21.34 -4.49
N LYS A 153 4.64 22.14 -4.58
CA LYS A 153 5.60 22.09 -5.69
C LYS A 153 7.00 21.82 -5.15
N LEU A 154 7.63 20.76 -5.64
CA LEU A 154 8.97 20.34 -5.20
C LEU A 154 9.84 20.01 -6.45
N ALA A 155 11.13 20.19 -6.32
CA ALA A 155 12.06 19.65 -7.32
C ALA A 155 12.37 18.18 -7.02
N THR A 156 12.80 17.87 -5.81
CA THR A 156 13.14 16.50 -5.41
C THR A 156 12.55 16.22 -4.02
N LEU A 157 11.95 15.05 -3.83
CA LEU A 157 11.43 14.60 -2.54
C LEU A 157 12.02 13.23 -2.18
N TYR A 158 12.63 13.14 -1.00
CA TYR A 158 12.96 11.91 -0.30
C TYR A 158 12.07 11.77 0.92
N PHE A 159 11.24 10.75 0.96
CA PHE A 159 10.30 10.46 2.04
C PHE A 159 10.49 9.02 2.51
N ASN A 160 11.33 8.84 3.53
CA ASN A 160 11.72 7.54 4.07
C ASN A 160 11.64 7.55 5.59
N PRO A 161 10.44 7.55 6.17
CA PRO A 161 10.24 7.58 7.60
C PRO A 161 10.72 6.28 8.27
N THR A 162 11.22 6.38 9.50
CA THR A 162 11.54 5.22 10.34
C THR A 162 10.29 4.63 10.97
N THR A 163 9.37 5.51 11.38
CA THR A 163 8.13 5.14 12.06
C THR A 163 6.96 5.90 11.47
N ILE A 164 5.86 5.20 11.22
CA ILE A 164 4.57 5.77 10.82
C ILE A 164 3.49 5.21 11.73
N GLY A 165 2.73 6.10 12.40
CA GLY A 165 1.52 5.76 13.14
C GLY A 165 0.28 5.60 12.25
N ALA A 166 -0.91 5.80 12.81
CA ALA A 166 -2.18 5.79 12.06
C ALA A 166 -2.33 7.06 11.20
N CYS A 167 -1.29 7.40 10.47
CA CYS A 167 -1.12 8.62 9.70
C CYS A 167 -1.95 8.61 8.41
N ARG A 168 -2.24 9.81 7.91
CA ARG A 168 -2.81 10.06 6.58
C ARG A 168 -1.81 10.88 5.77
N ILE A 169 -1.56 10.50 4.53
CA ILE A 169 -0.72 11.26 3.60
C ILE A 169 -1.60 11.71 2.44
N GLU A 170 -1.78 13.02 2.34
CA GLU A 170 -2.60 13.69 1.34
C GLU A 170 -1.68 14.49 0.41
N ALA A 171 -1.57 14.09 -0.84
CA ALA A 171 -0.67 14.69 -1.82
C ALA A 171 -1.37 14.78 -3.20
N GLU A 172 -2.64 15.19 -3.18
CA GLU A 172 -3.41 15.46 -4.38
C GLU A 172 -2.80 16.64 -5.14
N ASP A 173 -2.76 16.52 -6.46
CA ASP A 173 -2.22 17.56 -7.36
C ASP A 173 -0.78 18.03 -7.02
N LEU A 174 -0.03 17.20 -6.28
CA LEU A 174 1.39 17.40 -5.99
C LEU A 174 2.21 17.46 -7.29
N SER A 175 3.14 18.39 -7.41
CA SER A 175 4.04 18.52 -8.56
C SER A 175 5.49 18.28 -8.17
N ILE A 176 6.16 17.28 -8.79
CA ILE A 176 7.58 16.99 -8.56
C ILE A 176 8.34 16.96 -9.89
N LYS A 177 9.36 17.82 -10.00
CA LYS A 177 10.11 18.09 -11.22
C LYS A 177 11.19 17.04 -11.53
N ASN A 178 12.02 16.68 -10.53
CA ASN A 178 13.22 15.86 -10.77
C ASN A 178 13.06 14.42 -10.30
N ARG A 179 12.73 14.16 -9.03
CA ARG A 179 12.64 12.82 -8.44
C ARG A 179 11.71 12.77 -7.25
N ALA A 180 10.93 11.72 -7.15
CA ALA A 180 10.13 11.39 -5.98
C ALA A 180 10.45 9.98 -5.49
N VAL A 181 10.82 9.84 -4.22
CA VAL A 181 11.09 8.55 -3.56
C VAL A 181 10.27 8.48 -2.29
N PHE A 182 9.37 7.50 -2.23
CA PHE A 182 8.60 7.15 -1.04
C PHE A 182 8.99 5.72 -0.63
N GLU A 183 9.73 5.59 0.47
CA GLU A 183 10.15 4.32 1.02
C GLU A 183 9.51 4.13 2.39
N PHE A 184 8.50 3.28 2.47
CA PHE A 184 7.77 3.05 3.71
C PHE A 184 8.40 1.92 4.52
N PRO A 185 8.52 2.07 5.87
CA PRO A 185 9.04 1.00 6.72
C PRO A 185 8.14 -0.22 6.71
N LEU A 186 8.66 -1.37 7.12
CA LEU A 186 7.86 -2.60 7.23
C LEU A 186 6.71 -2.46 8.24
N SER A 187 6.81 -1.52 9.17
CA SER A 187 5.77 -1.19 10.15
C SER A 187 4.67 -0.25 9.64
N ALA A 188 4.76 0.26 8.41
CA ALA A 188 3.79 1.21 7.84
C ALA A 188 2.40 0.59 7.52
N GLU A 189 2.10 -0.59 8.06
CA GLU A 189 0.75 -1.17 8.06
C GLU A 189 -0.27 -0.28 8.82
N ALA A 190 0.21 0.59 9.71
CA ALA A 190 -0.61 1.57 10.41
C ALA A 190 -1.12 2.70 9.49
N LEU A 191 -0.43 3.00 8.38
CA LEU A 191 -0.83 4.03 7.44
C LEU A 191 -2.27 3.81 6.97
N THR A 192 -3.14 4.81 7.21
CA THR A 192 -4.58 4.67 6.97
C THR A 192 -5.01 5.19 5.60
N PHE A 193 -4.25 6.12 5.03
CA PHE A 193 -4.58 6.77 3.77
C PHE A 193 -3.32 7.27 3.06
N LEU A 194 -3.24 7.05 1.75
CA LEU A 194 -2.19 7.59 0.89
C LEU A 194 -2.83 7.99 -0.45
N SER A 195 -2.85 9.27 -0.75
CA SER A 195 -3.37 9.81 -2.00
C SER A 195 -2.30 10.62 -2.71
N LEU A 196 -2.09 10.29 -3.98
CA LEU A 196 -1.29 11.01 -4.97
C LEU A 196 -2.17 11.34 -6.18
N GLN A 197 -3.51 11.38 -5.99
CA GLN A 197 -4.45 11.60 -7.08
C GLN A 197 -4.17 12.94 -7.79
N GLY A 198 -4.13 12.92 -9.12
CA GLY A 198 -3.86 14.13 -9.90
C GLY A 198 -2.39 14.59 -9.93
N ALA A 199 -1.52 14.03 -9.08
CA ALA A 199 -0.13 14.46 -8.98
C ALA A 199 0.63 14.30 -10.30
N SER A 200 1.62 15.19 -10.54
CA SER A 200 2.49 15.18 -11.70
C SER A 200 3.95 14.94 -11.32
N PHE A 201 4.59 14.01 -12.04
CA PHE A 201 5.98 13.64 -11.84
C PHE A 201 6.72 13.77 -13.17
N ASP A 202 7.55 14.78 -13.29
CA ASP A 202 8.37 14.99 -14.50
C ASP A 202 9.66 14.13 -14.47
N GLY A 203 10.02 13.61 -13.29
CA GLY A 203 11.10 12.66 -13.07
C GLY A 203 10.60 11.28 -12.59
N PRO A 204 11.53 10.36 -12.27
CA PRO A 204 11.18 9.03 -11.79
C PRO A 204 10.48 9.09 -10.42
N LEU A 205 9.39 8.32 -10.30
CA LEU A 205 8.68 8.05 -9.05
C LEU A 205 8.98 6.63 -8.57
N ARG A 206 9.40 6.48 -7.33
CA ARG A 206 9.53 5.20 -6.64
C ARG A 206 8.62 5.14 -5.43
N LEU A 207 7.83 4.08 -5.35
CA LEU A 207 7.00 3.73 -4.18
C LEU A 207 7.39 2.33 -3.73
N SER A 208 7.86 2.20 -2.49
CA SER A 208 8.32 0.92 -1.94
C SER A 208 7.93 0.76 -0.47
N GLY A 209 7.93 -0.50 0.01
CA GLY A 209 7.61 -0.85 1.38
C GLY A 209 6.28 -1.58 1.53
N ASN A 210 5.87 -1.82 2.79
CA ASN A 210 4.63 -2.52 3.13
C ASN A 210 3.65 -1.54 3.77
N ILE A 211 2.57 -1.21 3.07
CA ILE A 211 1.58 -0.21 3.53
C ILE A 211 0.21 -0.82 3.78
N GLY A 212 -0.47 -0.32 4.82
CA GLY A 212 -1.78 -0.80 5.28
C GLY A 212 -2.97 -0.34 4.43
N THR A 213 -2.73 0.37 3.34
CA THR A 213 -3.77 0.92 2.45
C THR A 213 -3.35 0.78 0.98
N ILE A 214 -4.29 0.92 0.07
CA ILE A 214 -4.00 0.98 -1.37
C ILE A 214 -3.76 2.45 -1.74
N PRO A 215 -2.56 2.82 -2.24
CA PRO A 215 -2.28 4.19 -2.65
C PRO A 215 -3.15 4.60 -3.83
N ASP A 216 -3.66 5.82 -3.78
CA ASP A 216 -4.46 6.39 -4.86
C ASP A 216 -3.57 7.12 -5.85
N LEU A 217 -3.28 6.47 -6.98
CA LEU A 217 -2.52 7.04 -8.11
C LEU A 217 -3.42 7.36 -9.31
N ARG A 218 -4.73 7.50 -9.11
CA ARG A 218 -5.63 7.84 -10.21
C ARG A 218 -5.35 9.24 -10.73
N ALA A 219 -5.45 9.41 -12.05
CA ALA A 219 -5.15 10.66 -12.75
C ALA A 219 -3.71 11.19 -12.58
N THR A 220 -2.79 10.42 -11.96
CA THR A 220 -1.38 10.81 -11.93
C THR A 220 -0.79 10.87 -13.34
N ARG A 221 0.07 11.86 -13.56
CA ARG A 221 0.86 12.02 -14.77
C ARG A 221 2.33 11.74 -14.46
N SER A 222 2.96 10.89 -15.25
CA SER A 222 4.37 10.59 -15.11
C SER A 222 5.01 10.54 -16.49
N THR A 223 6.12 11.26 -16.67
CA THR A 223 6.92 11.22 -17.91
C THR A 223 7.93 10.08 -17.91
N HIS A 224 8.23 9.52 -16.72
CA HIS A 224 9.18 8.43 -16.52
C HIS A 224 8.46 7.20 -15.93
N GLN A 225 9.18 6.08 -15.89
CA GLN A 225 8.66 4.86 -15.25
C GLN A 225 8.41 5.09 -13.75
N VAL A 226 7.27 4.55 -13.28
CA VAL A 226 6.91 4.54 -11.86
C VAL A 226 7.31 3.19 -11.28
N ASP A 227 8.32 3.14 -10.42
CA ASP A 227 8.77 1.90 -9.78
C ASP A 227 7.86 1.51 -8.61
N LEU A 228 7.10 0.42 -8.80
CA LEU A 228 6.22 -0.20 -7.81
C LEU A 228 6.67 -1.61 -7.43
N SER A 229 7.84 -2.05 -7.88
CA SER A 229 8.29 -3.47 -7.79
C SER A 229 8.39 -3.96 -6.34
N ALA A 230 8.85 -3.10 -5.44
CA ALA A 230 8.98 -3.38 -4.01
C ALA A 230 7.76 -2.96 -3.16
N LEU A 231 6.69 -2.46 -3.79
CA LEU A 231 5.49 -2.03 -3.07
C LEU A 231 4.61 -3.24 -2.72
N LYS A 232 4.26 -3.37 -1.45
CA LYS A 232 3.25 -4.31 -0.94
C LYS A 232 2.12 -3.53 -0.31
N VAL A 233 0.90 -3.83 -0.72
CA VAL A 233 -0.31 -3.18 -0.22
C VAL A 233 -1.18 -4.16 0.54
N ASN A 234 -1.85 -3.69 1.57
CA ASN A 234 -2.82 -4.46 2.33
C ASN A 234 -4.23 -3.93 2.04
N LEU A 235 -5.06 -4.78 1.44
CA LEU A 235 -6.47 -4.47 1.22
C LEU A 235 -7.23 -4.61 2.54
N ARG A 236 -7.64 -3.49 3.13
CA ARG A 236 -8.50 -3.49 4.32
C ARG A 236 -9.88 -4.00 3.96
N ARG A 237 -10.40 -4.94 4.76
CA ARG A 237 -11.69 -5.60 4.51
C ARG A 237 -12.50 -5.71 5.78
N VAL A 238 -13.83 -5.50 5.65
CA VAL A 238 -14.79 -5.55 6.75
C VAL A 238 -15.88 -6.58 6.49
N TRP A 239 -16.35 -7.28 7.54
CA TRP A 239 -17.49 -8.18 7.44
C TRP A 239 -18.80 -7.41 7.44
N GLN A 240 -19.68 -7.73 6.46
CA GLN A 240 -21.03 -7.17 6.36
C GLN A 240 -22.09 -8.26 6.61
N TRP A 241 -22.26 -8.63 7.87
CA TRP A 241 -23.13 -9.74 8.29
C TRP A 241 -24.62 -9.52 8.01
N ARG A 242 -25.08 -8.28 7.91
CA ARG A 242 -26.51 -7.92 7.75
C ARG A 242 -26.93 -7.69 6.30
N SER A 243 -26.12 -8.07 5.32
CA SER A 243 -26.48 -7.89 3.90
C SER A 243 -27.34 -9.04 3.40
N TRP A 244 -28.30 -8.75 2.51
CA TRP A 244 -29.05 -9.75 1.76
C TRP A 244 -28.85 -9.52 0.25
N PRO A 245 -28.40 -10.50 -0.54
CA PRO A 245 -27.96 -11.85 -0.10
C PRO A 245 -26.68 -11.82 0.77
N PRO A 246 -26.45 -12.88 1.59
CA PRO A 246 -25.32 -12.92 2.51
C PRO A 246 -23.99 -12.91 1.76
N LYS A 247 -23.02 -12.16 2.28
CA LYS A 247 -21.67 -12.10 1.73
C LYS A 247 -20.79 -13.15 2.40
N LEU A 248 -20.18 -14.03 1.59
CA LEU A 248 -19.44 -15.18 2.07
C LEU A 248 -17.97 -14.88 2.43
N SER A 249 -17.52 -13.64 2.21
CA SER A 249 -16.19 -13.15 2.60
C SER A 249 -16.24 -11.66 2.95
N PRO A 250 -15.22 -11.14 3.66
CA PRO A 250 -15.13 -9.71 3.93
C PRO A 250 -15.08 -8.89 2.64
N VAL A 251 -15.61 -7.68 2.70
CA VAL A 251 -15.70 -6.70 1.61
C VAL A 251 -14.62 -5.65 1.80
N ALA A 252 -14.07 -5.10 0.73
CA ALA A 252 -13.15 -3.95 0.82
C ALA A 252 -13.78 -2.81 1.62
N GLU A 253 -13.01 -2.19 2.49
CA GLU A 253 -13.49 -1.09 3.33
C GLU A 253 -13.78 0.16 2.50
N ASP A 254 -12.82 0.58 1.67
CA ASP A 254 -13.00 1.70 0.75
C ASP A 254 -13.62 1.23 -0.58
N PRO A 255 -14.76 1.82 -1.01
CA PRO A 255 -15.35 1.54 -2.32
C PRO A 255 -14.42 1.85 -3.51
N LYS A 256 -13.46 2.74 -3.35
CA LYS A 256 -12.53 3.16 -4.40
C LYS A 256 -11.34 2.21 -4.59
N ASP A 257 -11.14 1.24 -3.70
CA ASP A 257 -9.97 0.35 -3.73
C ASP A 257 -9.87 -0.47 -5.03
N GLY A 258 -11.01 -0.84 -5.63
CA GLY A 258 -11.02 -1.48 -6.94
C GLY A 258 -10.40 -0.61 -8.04
N ALA A 259 -10.78 0.67 -8.07
CA ALA A 259 -10.25 1.62 -9.05
C ALA A 259 -8.78 1.98 -8.78
N LYS A 260 -8.38 2.11 -7.50
CA LYS A 260 -6.99 2.33 -7.11
C LYS A 260 -6.10 1.16 -7.53
N SER A 261 -6.50 -0.08 -7.22
CA SER A 261 -5.76 -1.29 -7.63
C SER A 261 -5.69 -1.44 -9.15
N GLY A 262 -6.77 -1.10 -9.86
CA GLY A 262 -6.79 -1.07 -11.33
C GLY A 262 -5.74 -0.11 -11.90
N ARG A 263 -5.56 1.06 -11.29
CA ARG A 263 -4.52 2.02 -11.71
C ARG A 263 -3.10 1.52 -11.43
N LEU A 264 -2.87 0.91 -10.26
CA LEU A 264 -1.56 0.28 -9.95
C LEU A 264 -1.21 -0.84 -10.94
N LYS A 265 -2.20 -1.66 -11.31
CA LYS A 265 -2.05 -2.70 -12.33
C LYS A 265 -1.67 -2.09 -13.69
N GLU A 266 -2.37 -1.04 -14.15
CA GLU A 266 -2.08 -0.35 -15.41
C GLU A 266 -0.64 0.18 -15.46
N ILE A 267 -0.17 0.80 -14.37
CA ILE A 267 1.20 1.27 -14.24
C ILE A 267 2.19 0.10 -14.32
N ALA A 268 1.93 -1.00 -13.61
CA ALA A 268 2.80 -2.18 -13.63
C ALA A 268 2.84 -2.84 -15.03
N GLU A 269 1.72 -2.89 -15.75
CA GLU A 269 1.65 -3.38 -17.14
C GLU A 269 2.45 -2.50 -18.09
N THR A 270 2.35 -1.17 -17.95
CA THR A 270 3.12 -0.20 -18.74
C THR A 270 4.62 -0.37 -18.50
N ASN A 271 5.03 -0.66 -17.28
CA ASN A 271 6.42 -0.91 -16.91
C ASN A 271 6.89 -2.34 -17.27
N ARG A 272 6.02 -3.19 -17.82
CA ARG A 272 6.28 -4.61 -18.09
C ARG A 272 6.63 -5.43 -16.84
N ASP A 273 6.25 -4.96 -15.66
CA ASP A 273 6.35 -5.73 -14.42
C ASP A 273 5.13 -6.65 -14.26
N HIS A 274 5.25 -7.82 -14.88
CA HIS A 274 4.17 -8.81 -14.88
C HIS A 274 3.84 -9.34 -13.47
N HIS A 275 4.82 -9.41 -12.57
CA HIS A 275 4.59 -9.89 -11.21
C HIS A 275 3.78 -8.88 -10.38
N ALA A 276 4.12 -7.60 -10.45
CA ALA A 276 3.34 -6.55 -9.81
C ALA A 276 1.94 -6.45 -10.43
N ALA A 277 1.83 -6.51 -11.77
CA ALA A 277 0.54 -6.48 -12.48
C ALA A 277 -0.39 -7.61 -12.03
N LEU A 278 0.11 -8.83 -11.88
CA LEU A 278 -0.69 -9.97 -11.38
C LEU A 278 -1.14 -9.76 -9.93
N ARG A 279 -0.27 -9.24 -9.06
CA ARG A 279 -0.62 -8.93 -7.66
C ARG A 279 -1.74 -7.89 -7.60
N PHE A 280 -1.56 -6.75 -8.27
CA PHE A 280 -2.56 -5.67 -8.28
C PHE A 280 -3.86 -6.09 -8.98
N SER A 281 -3.81 -6.96 -10.00
CA SER A 281 -5.01 -7.56 -10.60
C SER A 281 -5.79 -8.43 -9.61
N ALA A 282 -5.09 -9.19 -8.77
CA ALA A 282 -5.73 -9.98 -7.72
C ALA A 282 -6.38 -9.09 -6.66
N ASP A 283 -5.71 -8.00 -6.28
CA ASP A 283 -6.25 -7.04 -5.30
C ASP A 283 -7.43 -6.24 -5.88
N GLU A 284 -7.39 -5.87 -7.17
CA GLU A 284 -8.51 -5.27 -7.89
C GLU A 284 -9.75 -6.18 -7.83
N ASN A 285 -9.62 -7.46 -8.18
CA ASN A 285 -10.73 -8.41 -8.14
C ASN A 285 -11.26 -8.61 -6.71
N ARG A 286 -10.36 -8.74 -5.71
CA ARG A 286 -10.76 -8.84 -4.30
C ARG A 286 -11.49 -7.60 -3.81
N ALA A 287 -11.08 -6.39 -4.26
CA ALA A 287 -11.72 -5.13 -3.88
C ALA A 287 -13.10 -4.98 -4.51
N ARG A 288 -13.27 -5.41 -5.78
CA ARG A 288 -14.55 -5.36 -6.49
C ARG A 288 -15.55 -6.43 -6.03
N ARG A 289 -15.08 -7.51 -5.41
CA ARG A 289 -15.91 -8.61 -4.91
C ARG A 289 -16.98 -8.09 -3.95
N TRP A 290 -18.24 -8.51 -4.14
CA TRP A 290 -19.41 -8.10 -3.38
C TRP A 290 -19.80 -6.62 -3.46
N ARG A 291 -19.05 -5.80 -4.20
CA ARG A 291 -19.37 -4.38 -4.43
C ARG A 291 -19.85 -4.12 -5.84
N GLU A 292 -19.04 -4.48 -6.82
CA GLU A 292 -19.28 -4.22 -8.24
C GLU A 292 -19.67 -5.49 -8.99
N THR A 293 -19.34 -6.67 -8.45
CA THR A 293 -19.65 -7.97 -9.07
C THR A 293 -20.97 -8.53 -8.56
N SER A 294 -21.69 -9.26 -9.43
CA SER A 294 -22.91 -9.99 -9.03
C SER A 294 -22.61 -11.02 -7.94
N TRP A 295 -23.63 -11.50 -7.23
CA TRP A 295 -23.45 -12.49 -6.16
C TRP A 295 -22.76 -13.77 -6.68
N LEU A 296 -23.26 -14.32 -7.81
CA LEU A 296 -22.64 -15.51 -8.43
C LEU A 296 -21.22 -15.23 -8.91
N GLY A 297 -20.99 -14.06 -9.54
CA GLY A 297 -19.63 -13.62 -9.94
C GLY A 297 -18.69 -13.54 -8.76
N SER A 298 -19.16 -13.02 -7.62
CA SER A 298 -18.36 -12.94 -6.38
C SER A 298 -18.03 -14.30 -5.80
N VAL A 299 -18.95 -15.28 -5.88
CA VAL A 299 -18.69 -16.68 -5.47
C VAL A 299 -17.65 -17.34 -6.36
N LEU A 300 -17.76 -17.17 -7.68
CA LEU A 300 -16.78 -17.70 -8.63
C LEU A 300 -15.40 -17.06 -8.44
N ASP A 301 -15.35 -15.76 -8.24
CA ASP A 301 -14.11 -15.03 -7.94
C ASP A 301 -13.48 -15.51 -6.62
N MET A 302 -14.30 -15.76 -5.60
CA MET A 302 -13.84 -16.33 -4.33
C MET A 302 -13.26 -17.74 -4.53
N ALA A 303 -13.91 -18.58 -5.32
CA ALA A 303 -13.42 -19.93 -5.64
C ALA A 303 -12.07 -19.87 -6.38
N PHE A 304 -11.93 -18.97 -7.37
CA PHE A 304 -10.68 -18.75 -8.09
C PHE A 304 -9.56 -18.25 -7.18
N SER A 305 -9.87 -17.31 -6.27
CA SER A 305 -8.93 -16.79 -5.25
C SER A 305 -8.45 -17.90 -4.32
N VAL A 306 -9.35 -18.76 -3.81
CA VAL A 306 -9.01 -19.84 -2.88
C VAL A 306 -8.20 -20.94 -3.57
N CYS A 307 -8.66 -21.38 -4.75
CA CYS A 307 -8.08 -22.53 -5.46
C CYS A 307 -6.71 -22.22 -6.09
N SER A 308 -6.43 -20.99 -6.53
CA SER A 308 -5.21 -20.69 -7.29
C SER A 308 -4.54 -19.39 -6.96
N ASP A 309 -5.13 -18.58 -6.06
CA ASP A 309 -4.68 -17.21 -5.81
C ASP A 309 -4.58 -16.40 -7.13
N TYR A 310 -5.63 -16.46 -7.93
CA TYR A 310 -5.69 -15.85 -9.28
C TYR A 310 -4.59 -16.33 -10.23
N GLY A 311 -4.20 -17.61 -10.11
CA GLY A 311 -3.15 -18.21 -10.93
C GLY A 311 -1.72 -17.81 -10.52
N GLN A 312 -1.53 -17.25 -9.34
CA GLN A 312 -0.19 -16.95 -8.79
C GLN A 312 0.41 -18.14 -8.05
N ASN A 313 -0.43 -19.04 -7.52
CA ASN A 313 0.01 -20.18 -6.73
C ASN A 313 -0.31 -21.51 -7.45
N ILE A 314 0.73 -22.26 -7.80
CA ILE A 314 0.62 -23.56 -8.48
C ILE A 314 0.30 -24.68 -7.48
N LEU A 315 0.79 -24.55 -6.24
CA LEU A 315 0.66 -25.62 -5.24
C LEU A 315 -0.78 -25.78 -4.75
N ARG A 316 -1.56 -24.69 -4.67
CA ARG A 316 -2.94 -24.73 -4.20
C ARG A 316 -3.83 -25.60 -5.09
N PRO A 317 -3.91 -25.41 -6.43
CA PRO A 317 -4.74 -26.26 -7.27
C PRO A 317 -4.20 -27.69 -7.36
N LEU A 318 -2.89 -27.91 -7.25
CA LEU A 318 -2.29 -29.24 -7.18
C LEU A 318 -2.71 -29.97 -5.89
N ALA A 319 -2.61 -29.31 -4.74
CA ALA A 319 -3.06 -29.86 -3.47
C ALA A 319 -4.58 -30.15 -3.47
N ALA A 320 -5.38 -29.24 -4.05
CA ALA A 320 -6.80 -29.45 -4.21
C ALA A 320 -7.09 -30.69 -5.08
N LEU A 321 -6.41 -30.87 -6.21
CA LEU A 321 -6.54 -32.06 -7.05
C LEU A 321 -6.24 -33.34 -6.27
N LEU A 322 -5.16 -33.38 -5.50
CA LEU A 322 -4.79 -34.54 -4.68
C LEU A 322 -5.86 -34.82 -3.60
N ILE A 323 -6.31 -33.81 -2.89
CA ILE A 323 -7.37 -33.96 -1.86
C ILE A 323 -8.65 -34.51 -2.51
N PHE A 324 -9.07 -33.94 -3.65
CA PHE A 324 -10.24 -34.43 -4.39
C PHE A 324 -10.07 -35.89 -4.83
N THR A 325 -8.90 -36.27 -5.36
CA THR A 325 -8.62 -37.66 -5.74
C THR A 325 -8.82 -38.59 -4.54
N VAL A 326 -8.33 -38.24 -3.36
CA VAL A 326 -8.52 -39.03 -2.13
C VAL A 326 -10.01 -39.10 -1.72
N VAL A 327 -10.71 -37.97 -1.73
CA VAL A 327 -12.15 -37.90 -1.38
C VAL A 327 -12.98 -38.77 -2.34
N PHE A 328 -12.74 -38.68 -3.65
CA PHE A 328 -13.46 -39.50 -4.61
C PHE A 328 -13.10 -41.00 -4.51
N THR A 329 -11.86 -41.35 -4.16
CA THR A 329 -11.49 -42.74 -3.84
C THR A 329 -12.35 -43.28 -2.68
N LEU A 330 -12.53 -42.50 -1.61
CA LEU A 330 -13.39 -42.87 -0.48
C LEU A 330 -14.87 -43.05 -0.92
N LEU A 331 -15.38 -42.14 -1.77
CA LEU A 331 -16.74 -42.19 -2.28
C LEU A 331 -16.96 -43.45 -3.16
N TYR A 332 -16.05 -43.76 -4.09
CA TYR A 332 -16.14 -44.93 -4.93
C TYR A 332 -16.12 -46.19 -4.10
N LYS A 333 -15.23 -46.29 -3.11
CA LYS A 333 -15.19 -47.44 -2.20
C LYS A 333 -16.50 -47.60 -1.40
N ALA A 334 -17.06 -46.46 -0.91
CA ALA A 334 -18.31 -46.49 -0.13
C ALA A 334 -19.53 -46.95 -0.95
N MET A 335 -19.53 -46.72 -2.26
CA MET A 335 -20.63 -47.02 -3.17
C MET A 335 -20.48 -48.37 -3.93
N LYS A 336 -19.50 -49.19 -3.52
CA LYS A 336 -19.34 -50.54 -4.14
C LYS A 336 -20.61 -51.40 -4.03
N THR A 337 -20.81 -52.30 -5.02
CA THR A 337 -21.93 -53.24 -4.95
C THR A 337 -21.66 -54.37 -3.96
N PRO A 338 -22.68 -54.89 -3.23
CA PRO A 338 -22.50 -55.92 -2.20
C PRO A 338 -21.99 -57.28 -2.71
N VAL A 339 -22.10 -57.55 -4.02
CA VAL A 339 -21.74 -58.84 -4.63
C VAL A 339 -20.22 -59.02 -4.77
N SER A 340 -19.44 -58.00 -4.62
CA SER A 340 -17.97 -58.01 -4.72
C SER A 340 -17.25 -58.36 -3.40
N ALA A 341 -17.82 -59.23 -2.55
CA ALA A 341 -17.46 -59.30 -1.12
C ALA A 341 -16.14 -60.02 -0.77
N ASP A 342 -15.40 -60.60 -1.70
CA ASP A 342 -14.30 -61.52 -1.36
C ASP A 342 -12.91 -61.19 -1.91
N VAL A 343 -12.74 -60.00 -2.49
CA VAL A 343 -11.39 -59.56 -2.93
C VAL A 343 -10.83 -58.57 -1.95
N GLY A 344 -9.61 -58.81 -1.50
CA GLY A 344 -8.87 -57.99 -0.56
C GLY A 344 -9.01 -56.49 -0.78
N SER A 345 -8.46 -55.66 0.03
CA SER A 345 -8.76 -54.23 0.11
C SER A 345 -9.03 -53.57 -1.26
N MET A 346 -10.31 -53.36 -1.62
CA MET A 346 -10.73 -52.63 -2.84
C MET A 346 -10.29 -51.18 -2.90
N TRP A 347 -9.28 -50.84 -2.09
CA TRP A 347 -8.66 -49.51 -2.07
C TRP A 347 -7.89 -49.23 -3.35
N GLU A 348 -7.20 -50.25 -3.89
CA GLU A 348 -6.38 -50.10 -5.08
C GLU A 348 -7.29 -49.78 -6.27
N GLU A 349 -8.38 -50.50 -6.46
CA GLU A 349 -9.33 -50.28 -7.55
C GLU A 349 -10.07 -48.97 -7.45
N ALA A 350 -10.48 -48.57 -6.22
CA ALA A 350 -11.10 -47.27 -5.97
C ALA A 350 -10.12 -46.13 -6.26
N LEU A 351 -8.84 -46.28 -5.86
CA LEU A 351 -7.79 -45.30 -6.16
C LEU A 351 -7.51 -45.27 -7.67
N LEU A 352 -7.39 -46.40 -8.34
CA LEU A 352 -7.17 -46.45 -9.79
C LEU A 352 -8.32 -45.80 -10.55
N LEU A 353 -9.57 -46.01 -10.15
CA LEU A 353 -10.74 -45.36 -10.75
C LEU A 353 -10.64 -43.84 -10.56
N SER A 354 -10.33 -43.37 -9.33
CA SER A 354 -10.22 -41.94 -9.05
C SER A 354 -9.06 -41.28 -9.80
N VAL A 355 -7.88 -41.90 -9.82
CA VAL A 355 -6.71 -41.38 -10.54
C VAL A 355 -6.94 -41.35 -12.04
N SER A 356 -7.48 -42.46 -12.63
CA SER A 356 -7.75 -42.53 -14.05
C SER A 356 -8.79 -41.50 -14.49
N ASN A 357 -9.75 -41.16 -13.62
CA ASN A 357 -10.77 -40.16 -13.90
C ASN A 357 -10.25 -38.71 -13.67
N SER A 358 -9.24 -38.53 -12.83
CA SER A 358 -8.60 -37.23 -12.61
C SER A 358 -7.69 -36.80 -13.78
N VAL A 359 -7.14 -37.76 -14.53
CA VAL A 359 -6.20 -37.48 -15.65
C VAL A 359 -6.70 -38.21 -16.94
N PRO A 360 -7.86 -37.82 -17.47
CA PRO A 360 -8.53 -38.59 -18.52
C PRO A 360 -7.83 -38.54 -19.88
N PHE A 361 -6.85 -37.65 -20.07
CA PHE A 361 -6.12 -37.52 -21.35
C PHE A 361 -4.94 -38.48 -21.49
N LEU A 362 -4.59 -39.26 -20.49
CA LEU A 362 -3.60 -40.32 -20.63
C LEU A 362 -4.23 -41.53 -21.33
N PRO A 363 -3.56 -42.12 -22.35
CA PRO A 363 -4.11 -43.25 -23.08
C PRO A 363 -4.52 -44.44 -22.19
N GLN A 364 -3.72 -44.70 -21.15
CA GLN A 364 -3.98 -45.80 -20.20
C GLN A 364 -5.17 -45.54 -19.26
N SER A 365 -5.57 -44.29 -19.08
CA SER A 365 -6.65 -43.95 -18.15
C SER A 365 -8.00 -44.58 -18.51
N SER A 366 -8.27 -44.77 -19.77
CA SER A 366 -9.51 -45.41 -20.24
C SER A 366 -9.56 -46.90 -19.87
N ILE A 367 -8.46 -47.62 -20.03
CA ILE A 367 -8.35 -49.05 -19.71
C ILE A 367 -8.44 -49.25 -18.19
N LEU A 368 -7.61 -48.54 -17.41
CA LEU A 368 -7.63 -48.61 -15.95
C LEU A 368 -8.99 -48.27 -15.35
N ARG A 369 -9.71 -47.31 -15.95
CA ARG A 369 -11.06 -46.94 -15.52
C ARG A 369 -12.07 -48.04 -15.78
N THR A 370 -12.02 -48.71 -16.96
CA THR A 370 -12.92 -49.81 -17.28
C THR A 370 -12.68 -51.01 -16.37
N ASP A 371 -11.42 -51.42 -16.17
CA ASP A 371 -11.03 -52.51 -15.29
C ASP A 371 -11.49 -52.25 -13.84
N ALA A 372 -11.25 -51.02 -13.32
CA ALA A 372 -11.70 -50.66 -11.99
C ALA A 372 -13.23 -50.65 -11.82
N ILE A 373 -13.98 -50.23 -12.86
CA ILE A 373 -15.45 -50.28 -12.85
C ILE A 373 -15.94 -51.74 -12.83
N ASP A 374 -15.31 -52.62 -13.58
CA ASP A 374 -15.69 -54.02 -13.63
C ASP A 374 -15.51 -54.69 -12.25
N VAL A 375 -14.43 -54.41 -11.56
CA VAL A 375 -14.15 -54.94 -10.24
C VAL A 375 -15.06 -54.36 -9.18
N LEU A 376 -15.22 -53.00 -9.13
CA LEU A 376 -15.98 -52.32 -8.07
C LEU A 376 -17.51 -52.48 -8.21
N TYR A 377 -18.02 -52.56 -9.44
CA TYR A 377 -19.45 -52.46 -9.76
C TYR A 377 -19.97 -53.59 -10.66
N CYS A 378 -19.19 -54.64 -10.87
CA CYS A 378 -19.53 -55.77 -11.78
C CYS A 378 -19.93 -55.27 -13.19
N GLY A 379 -19.26 -54.25 -13.71
CA GLY A 379 -19.51 -53.67 -15.06
C GLY A 379 -20.76 -52.79 -15.17
N THR A 380 -21.57 -52.67 -14.11
CA THR A 380 -22.85 -51.92 -14.13
C THR A 380 -22.95 -50.90 -13.00
N PRO A 381 -22.20 -49.78 -13.09
CA PRO A 381 -22.29 -48.75 -12.09
C PRO A 381 -23.67 -48.11 -12.03
N SER A 382 -24.11 -47.70 -10.83
CA SER A 382 -25.37 -46.97 -10.65
C SER A 382 -25.30 -45.57 -11.30
N LEU A 383 -26.46 -44.98 -11.59
CA LEU A 383 -26.54 -43.59 -12.07
C LEU A 383 -25.83 -42.60 -11.18
N ALA A 384 -25.87 -42.82 -9.86
CA ALA A 384 -25.19 -41.98 -8.89
C ALA A 384 -23.65 -42.06 -9.05
N VAL A 385 -23.10 -43.23 -9.30
CA VAL A 385 -21.67 -43.42 -9.57
C VAL A 385 -21.25 -42.67 -10.84
N TYR A 386 -22.02 -42.79 -11.92
CA TYR A 386 -21.77 -42.03 -13.16
C TYR A 386 -21.80 -40.52 -12.92
N ALA A 387 -22.78 -40.03 -12.15
CA ALA A 387 -22.85 -38.59 -11.81
C ALA A 387 -21.62 -38.11 -11.02
N ILE A 388 -21.13 -38.92 -10.06
CA ILE A 388 -19.92 -38.65 -9.29
C ILE A 388 -18.67 -38.67 -10.21
N MET A 389 -18.56 -39.60 -11.14
CA MET A 389 -17.47 -39.66 -12.10
C MET A 389 -17.42 -38.41 -12.99
N ILE A 390 -18.58 -37.96 -13.49
CA ILE A 390 -18.68 -36.74 -14.28
C ILE A 390 -18.26 -35.53 -13.46
N ALA A 391 -18.78 -35.43 -12.25
CA ALA A 391 -18.41 -34.33 -11.31
C ALA A 391 -16.90 -34.29 -11.05
N GLN A 392 -16.30 -35.46 -10.75
CA GLN A 392 -14.84 -35.55 -10.55
C GLN A 392 -14.07 -35.11 -11.79
N GLY A 393 -14.47 -35.57 -12.98
CA GLY A 393 -13.81 -35.19 -14.23
C GLY A 393 -13.84 -33.70 -14.48
N VAL A 394 -14.97 -33.04 -14.23
CA VAL A 394 -15.10 -31.57 -14.34
C VAL A 394 -14.19 -30.85 -13.37
N PHE A 395 -14.20 -31.20 -12.08
CA PHE A 395 -13.33 -30.57 -11.08
C PHE A 395 -11.85 -30.81 -11.38
N SER A 396 -11.48 -32.04 -11.77
CA SER A 396 -10.09 -32.36 -12.12
C SER A 396 -9.59 -31.54 -13.31
N PHE A 397 -10.44 -31.39 -14.35
CA PHE A 397 -10.12 -30.53 -15.48
C PHE A 397 -9.90 -29.06 -15.05
N ILE A 398 -10.76 -28.51 -14.18
CA ILE A 398 -10.61 -27.17 -13.67
C ILE A 398 -9.28 -27.02 -12.90
N PHE A 399 -8.95 -27.94 -12.00
CA PHE A 399 -7.71 -27.88 -11.24
C PHE A 399 -6.46 -28.01 -12.13
N LEU A 400 -6.46 -28.90 -13.10
CA LEU A 400 -5.37 -29.04 -14.07
C LEU A 400 -5.21 -27.78 -14.92
N PHE A 401 -6.32 -27.18 -15.36
CA PHE A 401 -6.29 -25.89 -16.05
C PHE A 401 -5.66 -24.80 -15.17
N LEU A 402 -6.03 -24.72 -13.87
CA LEU A 402 -5.47 -23.77 -12.93
C LEU A 402 -3.98 -24.00 -12.67
N VAL A 403 -3.51 -25.25 -12.63
CA VAL A 403 -2.07 -25.61 -12.59
C VAL A 403 -1.38 -25.06 -13.83
N GLY A 404 -1.92 -25.32 -15.02
CA GLY A 404 -1.40 -24.82 -16.30
C GLY A 404 -1.34 -23.30 -16.36
N LEU A 405 -2.37 -22.61 -15.83
CA LEU A 405 -2.42 -21.16 -15.73
C LEU A 405 -1.31 -20.64 -14.82
N GLY A 406 -1.11 -21.27 -13.66
CA GLY A 406 -0.05 -20.92 -12.70
C GLY A 406 1.34 -21.12 -13.28
N LEU A 407 1.56 -22.22 -14.02
CA LEU A 407 2.81 -22.47 -14.74
C LEU A 407 3.06 -21.41 -15.80
N ARG A 408 2.06 -21.10 -16.63
CA ARG A 408 2.14 -20.05 -17.65
C ARG A 408 2.53 -18.69 -17.01
N ASN A 409 1.87 -18.31 -15.92
CA ASN A 409 2.14 -17.03 -15.25
C ASN A 409 3.53 -16.98 -14.61
N ARG A 410 4.02 -18.13 -14.11
CA ARG A 410 5.36 -18.22 -13.50
C ARG A 410 6.49 -18.15 -14.50
N PHE A 411 6.30 -18.74 -15.69
CA PHE A 411 7.31 -18.84 -16.75
C PHE A 411 7.12 -17.83 -17.87
N ARG A 412 6.14 -16.95 -17.73
CA ARG A 412 5.96 -15.84 -18.66
C ARG A 412 6.96 -14.74 -18.29
N LEU A 413 8.15 -14.83 -18.88
CA LEU A 413 9.20 -13.82 -18.88
C LEU A 413 8.86 -12.67 -19.82
#